data_d2e6b7bb1afd0dc2584e5ad4bb880efa
#
_entry.id   d2e6b7bb1afd0dc2584e5ad4bb880efa
#
_cell.length_a   1.000
_cell.length_b   1.000
_cell.length_c   1.000
_cell.angle_alpha   90.00
_cell.angle_beta   90.00
_cell.angle_gamma   90.00
#
_symmetry.space_group_name_H-M   'P 1'
#
loop_
_entity.id
_entity.type
_entity.pdbx_description
1 polymer ?
#
loop_
_entity_poly.entity_id
_entity_poly.type
_entity_poly.pdbx_seq_one_letter_code
_entity_poly.pdbx_strand_id
1 'polypeptide(L)'
;VFNGEIYNYQELKEELAAAGHVFVSNTDSETLIHGFEEWGESLVDRLRGMYAFVIWDTKKKRLFAARDIFGIKPFYYAQMNGTLMFASEIKALKHFLKCCSAFSRAIISHMKTAR
;
A
#
# COMPACT_ATOMS: atom_id res chain seq x y z
N VAL A 1 -5.93 -1.26 -2.80
CA VAL A 1 -6.56 -0.97 -1.49
C VAL A 1 -5.73 0.09 -0.78
N PHE A 2 -6.40 1.10 -0.26
CA PHE A 2 -5.76 2.24 0.39
C PHE A 2 -6.54 2.66 1.64
N ASN A 3 -5.82 2.91 2.72
CA ASN A 3 -6.33 3.48 3.95
C ASN A 3 -5.37 4.56 4.43
N GLY A 4 -5.84 5.80 4.50
CA GLY A 4 -5.03 6.92 4.97
C GLY A 4 -5.24 8.20 4.20
N GLU A 5 -4.24 9.06 4.26
CA GLU A 5 -4.23 10.36 3.61
C GLU A 5 -2.81 10.70 3.17
N ILE A 6 -2.66 11.08 1.91
CA ILE A 6 -1.38 11.55 1.34
C ILE A 6 -1.40 13.07 1.32
N TYR A 7 -0.67 13.69 2.21
CA TYR A 7 -0.71 15.15 2.41
C TYR A 7 -0.20 15.93 1.21
N ASN A 8 0.80 15.41 0.51
CA ASN A 8 1.41 16.06 -0.65
C ASN A 8 0.88 15.54 -2.00
N TYR A 9 -0.33 14.97 -2.04
CA TYR A 9 -0.86 14.38 -3.26
C TYR A 9 -1.02 15.37 -4.41
N GLN A 10 -1.31 16.65 -4.11
CA GLN A 10 -1.46 17.69 -5.14
C GLN A 10 -0.14 17.99 -5.84
N GLU A 11 0.95 18.13 -5.08
CA GLU A 11 2.29 18.33 -5.63
C GLU A 11 2.71 17.17 -6.52
N LEU A 12 2.49 15.93 -6.04
CA LEU A 12 2.77 14.72 -6.81
C LEU A 12 1.91 14.61 -8.06
N LYS A 13 0.65 15.03 -7.99
CA LYS A 13 -0.27 15.05 -9.13
C LYS A 13 0.23 16.01 -10.22
N GLU A 14 0.68 17.19 -9.85
CA GLU A 14 1.25 18.16 -10.80
C GLU A 14 2.50 17.60 -11.50
N GLU A 15 3.40 16.97 -10.74
CA GLU A 15 4.60 16.32 -11.27
C GLU A 15 4.24 15.17 -12.23
N LEU A 16 3.29 14.34 -11.86
CA LEU A 16 2.82 13.23 -12.69
C LEU A 16 2.10 13.70 -13.95
N ALA A 17 1.28 14.76 -13.86
CA ALA A 17 0.63 15.36 -15.03
C ALA A 17 1.67 15.94 -16.01
N ALA A 18 2.74 16.57 -15.51
CA ALA A 18 3.86 17.03 -16.32
C ALA A 18 4.61 15.86 -16.99
N ALA A 19 4.62 14.68 -16.39
CA ALA A 19 5.19 13.45 -16.96
C ALA A 19 4.25 12.76 -17.97
N GLY A 20 3.05 13.27 -18.17
CA GLY A 20 2.09 12.78 -19.17
C GLY A 20 0.95 11.93 -18.62
N HIS A 21 0.84 11.78 -17.30
CA HIS A 21 -0.29 11.07 -16.69
C HIS A 21 -1.57 11.90 -16.73
N VAL A 22 -2.67 11.26 -17.12
CA VAL A 22 -3.99 11.88 -17.21
C VAL A 22 -4.82 11.48 -16.00
N PHE A 23 -5.25 12.45 -15.21
CA PHE A 23 -6.09 12.26 -14.04
C PHE A 23 -7.56 12.46 -14.35
N VAL A 24 -8.41 11.57 -13.86
CA VAL A 24 -9.87 11.66 -13.98
C VAL A 24 -10.52 12.12 -12.68
N SER A 25 -9.82 12.04 -11.56
CA SER A 25 -10.30 12.48 -10.26
C SER A 25 -9.31 13.42 -9.57
N ASN A 26 -9.71 13.95 -8.44
CA ASN A 26 -8.85 14.76 -7.58
C ASN A 26 -8.62 14.07 -6.22
N THR A 27 -8.28 12.77 -6.29
CA THR A 27 -8.05 11.95 -5.10
C THR A 27 -6.59 11.58 -4.96
N ASP A 28 -6.16 11.40 -3.73
CA ASP A 28 -4.84 10.87 -3.40
C ASP A 28 -4.66 9.41 -3.84
N SER A 29 -5.74 8.64 -3.87
CA SER A 29 -5.73 7.25 -4.35
C SER A 29 -5.28 7.14 -5.81
N GLU A 30 -5.75 8.01 -6.69
CA GLU A 30 -5.34 8.03 -8.09
C GLU A 30 -3.88 8.43 -8.23
N THR A 31 -3.41 9.37 -7.40
CA THR A 31 -2.01 9.77 -7.34
C THR A 31 -1.10 8.60 -6.97
N LEU A 32 -1.53 7.71 -6.07
CA LEU A 32 -0.78 6.50 -5.74
C LEU A 32 -0.62 5.55 -6.93
N ILE A 33 -1.67 5.36 -7.71
CA ILE A 33 -1.64 4.48 -8.90
C ILE A 33 -0.67 5.04 -9.94
N HIS A 34 -0.84 6.29 -10.34
CA HIS A 34 0.04 6.93 -11.32
C HIS A 34 1.47 7.06 -10.83
N GLY A 35 1.67 7.35 -9.54
CA GLY A 35 2.98 7.40 -8.93
C GLY A 35 3.68 6.04 -8.93
N PHE A 36 2.94 4.96 -8.72
CA PHE A 36 3.50 3.61 -8.80
C PHE A 36 3.86 3.22 -10.25
N GLU A 37 3.06 3.64 -11.23
CA GLU A 37 3.37 3.45 -12.64
C GLU A 37 4.65 4.18 -13.07
N GLU A 38 4.86 5.41 -12.57
CA GLU A 38 6.00 6.24 -12.93
C GLU A 38 7.29 5.86 -12.16
N TRP A 39 7.19 5.70 -10.85
CA TRP A 39 8.35 5.56 -9.96
C TRP A 39 8.52 4.16 -9.36
N GLY A 40 7.55 3.28 -9.54
CA GLY A 40 7.58 1.96 -8.95
C GLY A 40 7.66 2.01 -7.42
N GLU A 41 8.56 1.21 -6.84
CA GLU A 41 8.75 1.15 -5.40
C GLU A 41 9.31 2.44 -4.78
N SER A 42 9.98 3.28 -5.57
CA SER A 42 10.49 4.58 -5.13
C SER A 42 9.38 5.59 -4.82
N LEU A 43 8.14 5.28 -5.17
CA LEU A 43 6.98 6.07 -4.79
C LEU A 43 6.97 6.38 -3.28
N VAL A 44 7.29 5.40 -2.44
CA VAL A 44 7.25 5.56 -0.98
C VAL A 44 8.19 6.63 -0.44
N ASP A 45 9.31 6.87 -1.14
CA ASP A 45 10.28 7.89 -0.74
C ASP A 45 9.75 9.31 -1.00
N ARG A 46 8.71 9.44 -1.81
CA ARG A 46 8.06 10.70 -2.21
C ARG A 46 6.77 11.01 -1.43
N LEU A 47 6.18 9.99 -0.79
CA LEU A 47 4.92 10.14 -0.08
C LEU A 47 5.12 10.82 1.28
N ARG A 48 4.24 11.76 1.59
CA ARG A 48 4.10 12.36 2.92
C ARG A 48 2.66 12.20 3.39
N GLY A 49 2.50 11.62 4.56
CA GLY A 49 1.17 11.39 5.12
C GLY A 49 1.12 10.20 6.06
N MET A 50 -0.10 9.79 6.36
CA MET A 50 -0.41 8.59 7.13
C MET A 50 -1.13 7.61 6.20
N TYR A 51 -0.53 6.45 5.96
CA TYR A 51 -1.07 5.54 4.96
C TYR A 51 -0.70 4.07 5.20
N ALA A 52 -1.57 3.23 4.71
CA ALA A 52 -1.29 1.84 4.42
C ALA A 52 -1.98 1.48 3.11
N PHE A 53 -1.26 0.93 2.16
CA PHE A 53 -1.83 0.56 0.88
C PHE A 53 -1.23 -0.72 0.31
N VAL A 54 -2.01 -1.32 -0.58
CA VAL A 54 -1.61 -2.48 -1.37
C VAL A 54 -1.97 -2.22 -2.82
N ILE A 55 -1.01 -2.35 -3.70
CA ILE A 55 -1.17 -2.26 -5.15
C ILE A 55 -0.88 -3.63 -5.77
N TRP A 56 -1.79 -4.10 -6.60
CA TRP A 56 -1.60 -5.29 -7.42
C TRP A 56 -1.26 -4.88 -8.85
N ASP A 57 -0.04 -5.19 -9.28
CA ASP A 57 0.39 -4.99 -10.65
C ASP A 57 -0.01 -6.22 -11.48
N THR A 58 -1.05 -6.06 -12.29
CA THR A 58 -1.60 -7.14 -13.12
C THR A 58 -0.68 -7.56 -14.27
N LYS A 59 0.16 -6.65 -14.75
CA LYS A 59 1.10 -6.92 -15.85
C LYS A 59 2.29 -7.74 -15.36
N LYS A 60 2.89 -7.32 -14.26
CA LYS A 60 4.05 -7.99 -13.66
C LYS A 60 3.65 -9.09 -12.67
N LYS A 61 2.35 -9.26 -12.40
CA LYS A 61 1.79 -10.19 -11.40
C LYS A 61 2.50 -10.06 -10.06
N ARG A 62 2.65 -8.83 -9.61
CA ARG A 62 3.39 -8.47 -8.40
C ARG A 62 2.53 -7.65 -7.47
N LEU A 63 2.59 -7.97 -6.19
CA LEU A 63 1.94 -7.22 -5.13
C LEU A 63 2.97 -6.30 -4.47
N PHE A 64 2.61 -5.03 -4.33
CA PHE A 64 3.38 -4.04 -3.61
C PHE A 64 2.55 -3.48 -2.46
N ALA A 65 3.09 -3.56 -1.25
CA ALA A 65 2.44 -3.03 -0.05
C ALA A 65 3.38 -2.08 0.67
N ALA A 66 2.82 -0.99 1.17
CA ALA A 66 3.58 -0.01 1.94
C ALA A 66 2.74 0.58 3.08
N ARG A 67 3.43 1.02 4.12
CA ARG A 67 2.87 1.67 5.29
C ARG A 67 3.72 2.87 5.66
N ASP A 68 3.11 3.91 6.22
CA ASP A 68 3.83 5.09 6.69
C ASP A 68 4.89 4.73 7.74
N ILE A 69 5.96 5.55 7.79
CA ILE A 69 7.14 5.28 8.62
C ILE A 69 6.83 5.17 10.12
N PHE A 70 5.83 5.91 10.60
CA PHE A 70 5.43 5.90 12.01
C PHE A 70 4.40 4.81 12.32
N GLY A 71 3.88 4.13 11.28
CA GLY A 71 2.86 3.11 11.45
C GLY A 71 1.54 3.66 12.01
N ILE A 72 1.18 4.89 11.66
CA ILE A 72 -0.05 5.55 12.13
C ILE A 72 -1.27 4.78 11.63
N LYS A 73 -1.27 4.38 10.37
CA LYS A 73 -2.33 3.52 9.84
C LYS A 73 -2.03 2.05 10.11
N PRO A 74 -2.96 1.31 10.72
CA PRO A 74 -2.77 -0.10 10.99
C PRO A 74 -2.75 -0.91 9.69
N PHE A 75 -1.84 -1.88 9.63
CA PHE A 75 -1.73 -2.81 8.53
C PHE A 75 -1.29 -4.17 9.06
N TYR A 76 -2.13 -5.16 8.89
CA TYR A 76 -1.88 -6.54 9.28
C TYR A 76 -1.97 -7.45 8.07
N TYR A 77 -1.14 -8.47 8.05
CA TYR A 77 -1.20 -9.47 7.00
C TYR A 77 -0.94 -10.87 7.54
N ALA A 78 -1.42 -11.85 6.83
CA ALA A 78 -1.17 -13.26 7.10
C ALA A 78 -1.02 -14.02 5.79
N GLN A 79 -0.16 -15.02 5.79
CA GLN A 79 -0.02 -15.94 4.67
C GLN A 79 -0.31 -17.36 5.15
N MET A 80 -1.22 -18.03 4.45
CA MET A 80 -1.63 -19.40 4.76
C MET A 80 -1.99 -20.14 3.49
N ASN A 81 -1.48 -21.36 3.32
CA ASN A 81 -1.77 -22.23 2.18
C ASN A 81 -1.63 -21.54 0.80
N GLY A 82 -0.60 -20.71 0.63
CA GLY A 82 -0.37 -19.96 -0.61
C GLY A 82 -1.28 -18.73 -0.79
N THR A 83 -2.17 -18.46 0.16
CA THR A 83 -3.05 -17.28 0.15
C THR A 83 -2.48 -16.19 1.04
N LEU A 84 -2.35 -14.98 0.50
CA LEU A 84 -1.98 -13.79 1.23
C LEU A 84 -3.24 -12.98 1.57
N MET A 85 -3.38 -12.65 2.84
CA MET A 85 -4.49 -11.85 3.36
C MET A 85 -3.94 -10.61 4.06
N PHE A 86 -4.62 -9.49 3.93
CA PHE A 86 -4.28 -8.25 4.64
C PHE A 86 -5.54 -7.52 5.10
N ALA A 87 -5.41 -6.81 6.20
CA ALA A 87 -6.52 -6.07 6.81
C ALA A 87 -6.01 -4.90 7.66
N SER A 88 -6.88 -3.92 7.87
CA SER A 88 -6.66 -2.82 8.81
C SER A 88 -6.83 -3.24 10.27
N GLU A 89 -7.56 -4.33 10.52
CA GLU A 89 -7.82 -4.84 11.87
C GLU A 89 -7.43 -6.31 12.00
N ILE A 90 -6.73 -6.63 13.07
CA ILE A 90 -6.30 -8.01 13.36
C ILE A 90 -7.49 -8.98 13.53
N LYS A 91 -8.64 -8.46 14.00
CA LYS A 91 -9.87 -9.24 14.18
C LYS A 91 -10.37 -9.82 12.86
N ALA A 92 -10.25 -9.08 11.76
CA ALA A 92 -10.64 -9.54 10.44
C ALA A 92 -9.82 -10.75 10.00
N LEU A 93 -8.50 -10.73 10.24
CA LEU A 93 -7.63 -11.86 9.96
C LEU A 93 -7.91 -13.06 10.85
N LYS A 94 -8.19 -12.84 12.14
CA LYS A 94 -8.54 -13.91 13.09
C LYS A 94 -9.76 -14.72 12.65
N HIS A 95 -10.73 -14.09 12.02
CA HIS A 95 -11.91 -14.77 11.52
C HIS A 95 -11.56 -15.83 10.47
N PHE A 96 -10.63 -15.55 9.60
CA PHE A 96 -10.14 -16.49 8.58
C PHE A 96 -9.11 -17.49 9.12
N LEU A 97 -8.40 -17.15 10.20
CA LEU A 97 -7.35 -17.96 10.80
C LEU A 97 -7.85 -18.93 11.87
N LYS A 98 -9.15 -19.04 12.10
CA LYS A 98 -9.75 -19.93 13.11
C LYS A 98 -9.39 -21.42 12.96
N CYS A 99 -8.81 -21.82 11.85
CA CYS A 99 -8.40 -23.21 11.59
C CYS A 99 -6.88 -23.45 11.76
N CYS A 100 -6.07 -22.46 12.12
CA CYS A 100 -4.62 -22.63 12.26
C CYS A 100 -4.04 -21.82 13.42
N SER A 101 -3.29 -22.51 14.28
CA SER A 101 -2.72 -22.02 15.55
C SER A 101 -1.38 -21.26 15.43
N ALA A 102 -1.08 -20.63 14.29
CA ALA A 102 0.18 -19.91 14.11
C ALA A 102 -0.03 -18.44 13.74
N PHE A 103 0.05 -17.57 14.73
CA PHE A 103 0.21 -16.13 14.57
C PHE A 103 1.69 -15.83 14.41
N SER A 104 2.16 -15.62 13.20
CA SER A 104 3.48 -15.02 12.98
C SER A 104 3.31 -13.52 12.75
N ARG A 105 3.94 -12.74 13.62
CA ARG A 105 4.28 -11.35 13.38
C ARG A 105 5.39 -11.34 12.32
N ALA A 106 5.03 -11.66 11.09
CA ALA A 106 6.00 -11.76 10.03
C ALA A 106 6.04 -10.43 9.27
N ILE A 107 7.22 -9.88 9.13
CA ILE A 107 7.51 -8.75 8.24
C ILE A 107 7.65 -9.37 6.86
N ILE A 108 6.78 -9.01 5.91
CA ILE A 108 6.93 -9.46 4.52
C ILE A 108 8.18 -8.79 3.96
N SER A 109 9.06 -9.58 3.36
CA SER A 109 10.31 -9.13 2.75
C SER A 109 10.15 -8.16 1.56
N HIS A 110 8.93 -7.73 1.26
CA HIS A 110 8.58 -6.73 0.25
C HIS A 110 7.77 -5.55 0.80
N MET A 111 7.68 -5.41 2.13
CA MET A 111 7.21 -4.18 2.73
C MET A 111 8.38 -3.21 2.87
N LYS A 112 8.49 -2.26 1.97
CA LYS A 112 9.31 -1.08 2.25
C LYS A 112 8.54 -0.21 3.24
N THR A 113 9.07 -0.10 4.46
CA THR A 113 8.71 1.01 5.32
C THR A 113 9.30 2.26 4.69
N ALA A 114 8.46 3.22 4.33
CA ALA A 114 8.94 4.51 3.86
C ALA A 114 9.82 5.15 4.94
N ARG A 115 11.00 5.54 4.56
CA ARG A 115 11.91 6.27 5.43
C ARG A 115 11.57 7.75 5.44
#